data_f1deb2beb969528924efe6cea5e6ebf3
#
_entry.id   f1deb2beb969528924efe6cea5e6ebf3
#
_cell.length_a   1.000
_cell.length_b   1.000
_cell.length_c   1.000
_cell.angle_alpha   90.00
_cell.angle_beta   90.00
_cell.angle_gamma   90.00
#
_symmetry.space_group_name_H-M   'P 1'
#
loop_
_entity.id
_entity.type
_entity.pdbx_description
1 polymer ?
#
loop_
_entity_poly.entity_id
_entity_poly.type
_entity_poly.pdbx_seq_one_letter_code
_entity_poly.pdbx_strand_id
1 'polypeptide(L)'
;IVKGIDLYTLSNTGAYGEHGPTTVGLSGHKSIPLYGKAEAFRFVSDVVYTNHMSAGAYRGYGATQGIFAVESIVDELAKELSMDPSALREKNMVREGDVMPAYYGAVNTSCALDRCLKTVHDRMDWDHKYPVREIGNGKVRAVGMGMAMQGSGIDHVDVGSATLKINDDGFYTPVSYT
;
A
#
# COMPACT_ATOMS: atom_id res chain seq x y z
N ILE A 1 -7.45 -8.90 -16.47
CA ILE A 1 -6.86 -7.55 -16.33
C ILE A 1 -7.90 -6.66 -15.66
N VAL A 2 -7.51 -5.97 -14.58
CA VAL A 2 -8.32 -4.94 -13.92
C VAL A 2 -8.51 -3.78 -14.89
N LYS A 3 -9.76 -3.43 -15.15
CA LYS A 3 -10.11 -2.35 -16.08
C LYS A 3 -10.48 -1.06 -15.37
N GLY A 4 -11.08 -1.17 -14.20
CA GLY A 4 -11.49 -0.02 -13.43
C GLY A 4 -11.40 -0.26 -11.93
N ILE A 5 -11.20 0.82 -11.20
CA ILE A 5 -11.17 0.84 -9.74
C ILE A 5 -12.10 1.97 -9.28
N ASP A 6 -13.06 1.63 -8.44
CA ASP A 6 -13.93 2.59 -7.78
C ASP A 6 -13.78 2.41 -6.27
N LEU A 7 -13.22 3.42 -5.61
CA LEU A 7 -12.95 3.39 -4.17
C LEU A 7 -13.68 4.53 -3.48
N TYR A 8 -14.50 4.18 -2.51
CA TYR A 8 -15.13 5.12 -1.60
C TYR A 8 -14.63 4.90 -0.18
N THR A 9 -14.25 5.97 0.50
CA THR A 9 -13.80 5.92 1.89
C THR A 9 -14.62 6.88 2.75
N LEU A 10 -15.30 6.35 3.75
CA LEU A 10 -15.92 7.14 4.82
C LEU A 10 -15.02 7.11 6.05
N SER A 11 -14.60 8.28 6.51
CA SER A 11 -13.70 8.43 7.66
C SER A 11 -14.36 9.22 8.79
N ASN A 12 -14.24 8.70 10.00
CA ASN A 12 -14.64 9.38 11.21
C ASN A 12 -13.41 10.09 11.83
N THR A 13 -13.40 11.41 11.81
CA THR A 13 -12.30 12.20 12.38
C THR A 13 -12.48 12.52 13.88
N GLY A 14 -13.58 12.08 14.49
CA GLY A 14 -13.87 12.40 15.88
C GLY A 14 -14.34 13.85 16.06
N ALA A 15 -14.08 14.42 17.22
CA ALA A 15 -14.55 15.75 17.59
C ALA A 15 -13.79 16.90 16.89
N TYR A 16 -12.58 16.64 16.40
CA TYR A 16 -11.71 17.63 15.77
C TYR A 16 -11.20 17.11 14.42
N GLY A 17 -11.02 18.02 13.46
CA GLY A 17 -10.64 17.67 12.10
C GLY A 17 -9.23 17.12 11.97
N GLU A 18 -8.30 17.70 12.70
CA GLU A 18 -6.87 17.34 12.68
C GLU A 18 -6.36 16.98 11.28
N HIS A 19 -5.81 15.80 11.11
CA HIS A 19 -5.31 15.28 9.82
C HIS A 19 -6.36 14.46 9.03
N GLY A 20 -7.62 14.45 9.43
CA GLY A 20 -8.68 13.63 8.85
C GLY A 20 -8.75 13.69 7.33
N PRO A 21 -8.92 14.87 6.71
CA PRO A 21 -9.03 14.99 5.25
C PRO A 21 -7.80 14.46 4.50
N THR A 22 -6.60 14.77 4.98
CA THR A 22 -5.36 14.33 4.35
C THR A 22 -5.16 12.83 4.50
N THR A 23 -5.43 12.31 5.71
CA THR A 23 -5.31 10.88 5.99
C THR A 23 -6.25 10.06 5.11
N VAL A 24 -7.52 10.47 5.00
CA VAL A 24 -8.48 9.76 4.14
C VAL A 24 -8.13 9.89 2.66
N GLY A 25 -7.63 11.04 2.23
CA GLY A 25 -7.16 11.24 0.86
C GLY A 25 -6.07 10.24 0.47
N LEU A 26 -5.14 9.97 1.38
CA LEU A 26 -4.07 9.00 1.14
C LEU A 26 -4.55 7.55 1.10
N SER A 27 -5.74 7.24 1.59
CA SER A 27 -6.32 5.89 1.43
C SER A 27 -6.49 5.53 -0.05
N GLY A 28 -6.93 6.47 -0.87
CA GLY A 28 -6.99 6.28 -2.34
C GLY A 28 -5.64 6.47 -3.02
N HIS A 29 -4.96 7.58 -2.75
CA HIS A 29 -3.70 7.94 -3.41
C HIS A 29 -2.58 6.90 -3.26
N LYS A 30 -2.59 6.10 -2.20
CA LYS A 30 -1.55 5.11 -1.92
C LYS A 30 -1.96 3.67 -2.20
N SER A 31 -3.25 3.40 -2.39
CA SER A 31 -3.75 2.05 -2.68
C SER A 31 -4.01 1.81 -4.17
N ILE A 32 -4.69 2.74 -4.83
CA ILE A 32 -5.01 2.64 -6.26
C ILE A 32 -3.77 2.45 -7.14
N PRO A 33 -2.63 3.15 -6.90
CA PRO A 33 -1.45 3.00 -7.73
C PRO A 33 -0.83 1.60 -7.76
N LEU A 34 -1.11 0.73 -6.78
CA LEU A 34 -0.70 -0.67 -6.86
C LEU A 34 -1.16 -1.34 -8.17
N TYR A 35 -2.35 -0.95 -8.64
CA TYR A 35 -2.96 -1.40 -9.87
C TYR A 35 -3.20 -0.23 -10.83
N GLY A 36 -2.32 0.75 -10.79
CA GLY A 36 -2.46 2.05 -11.44
C GLY A 36 -2.50 2.04 -12.96
N LYS A 37 -2.37 0.85 -13.58
CA LYS A 37 -2.55 0.65 -15.04
C LYS A 37 -4.02 0.48 -15.44
N ALA A 38 -4.96 0.49 -14.49
CA ALA A 38 -6.38 0.44 -14.80
C ALA A 38 -6.79 1.61 -15.71
N GLU A 39 -7.67 1.33 -16.67
CA GLU A 39 -8.11 2.30 -17.68
C GLU A 39 -9.01 3.39 -17.09
N ALA A 40 -9.74 3.06 -16.03
CA ALA A 40 -10.63 3.98 -15.34
C ALA A 40 -10.47 3.84 -13.82
N PHE A 41 -10.55 4.96 -13.13
CA PHE A 41 -10.56 4.97 -11.67
C PHE A 41 -11.40 6.14 -11.15
N ARG A 42 -11.99 5.91 -10.00
CA ARG A 42 -12.66 6.92 -9.21
C ARG A 42 -12.28 6.75 -7.75
N PHE A 43 -11.99 7.84 -7.09
CA PHE A 43 -11.82 7.88 -5.65
C PHE A 43 -12.68 9.00 -5.07
N VAL A 44 -13.52 8.65 -4.11
CA VAL A 44 -14.36 9.59 -3.37
C VAL A 44 -14.18 9.33 -1.89
N SER A 45 -14.08 10.39 -1.11
CA SER A 45 -13.95 10.27 0.34
C SER A 45 -14.78 11.31 1.07
N ASP A 46 -15.39 10.88 2.15
CA ASP A 46 -16.08 11.74 3.10
C ASP A 46 -15.41 11.65 4.47
N VAL A 47 -15.26 12.79 5.12
CA VAL A 47 -14.73 12.90 6.48
C VAL A 47 -15.81 13.51 7.36
N VAL A 48 -16.22 12.79 8.38
CA VAL A 48 -17.32 13.20 9.25
C VAL A 48 -16.84 13.47 10.67
N TYR A 49 -17.39 14.49 11.28
CA TYR A 49 -17.22 14.75 12.71
C TYR A 49 -18.15 13.88 13.55
N THR A 50 -17.67 13.47 14.70
CA THR A 50 -18.47 12.77 15.71
C THR A 50 -18.04 13.20 17.12
N ASN A 51 -18.79 12.79 18.13
CA ASN A 51 -18.46 13.03 19.53
C ASN A 51 -17.43 12.02 20.09
N HIS A 52 -16.75 11.28 19.22
CA HIS A 52 -15.68 10.38 19.62
C HIS A 52 -14.36 11.12 19.82
N MET A 53 -13.39 10.43 20.41
CA MET A 53 -12.03 10.92 20.52
C MET A 53 -11.49 11.28 19.13
N SER A 54 -10.69 12.33 19.07
CA SER A 54 -10.09 12.81 17.83
C SER A 54 -9.24 11.71 17.18
N ALA A 55 -9.46 11.50 15.90
CA ALA A 55 -8.58 10.68 15.06
C ALA A 55 -7.48 11.54 14.47
N GLY A 56 -6.35 10.95 14.16
CA GLY A 56 -5.20 11.69 13.63
C GLY A 56 -4.27 10.82 12.79
N ALA A 57 -3.10 11.35 12.54
CA ALA A 57 -2.06 10.68 11.79
C ALA A 57 -1.48 9.50 12.57
N TYR A 58 -1.42 8.34 11.93
CA TYR A 58 -0.75 7.16 12.45
C TYR A 58 0.10 6.52 11.34
N ARG A 59 1.07 5.70 11.70
CA ARG A 59 1.98 5.05 10.73
C ARG A 59 1.22 4.44 9.55
N GLY A 60 1.61 4.83 8.34
CA GLY A 60 0.91 4.51 7.08
C GLY A 60 -0.05 5.60 6.62
N TYR A 61 -0.50 6.49 7.50
CA TYR A 61 -1.20 7.75 7.22
C TYR A 61 -2.34 7.63 6.20
N GLY A 62 -3.24 6.63 6.42
CA GLY A 62 -4.35 6.33 5.51
C GLY A 62 -4.04 5.28 4.44
N ALA A 63 -2.78 5.12 4.05
CA ALA A 63 -2.39 4.10 3.07
C ALA A 63 -2.76 2.69 3.52
N THR A 64 -2.54 2.36 4.79
CA THR A 64 -2.85 1.03 5.35
C THR A 64 -4.32 0.68 5.21
N GLN A 65 -5.23 1.62 5.46
CA GLN A 65 -6.67 1.41 5.35
C GLN A 65 -7.08 1.17 3.90
N GLY A 66 -6.59 2.01 2.98
CA GLY A 66 -6.89 1.87 1.56
C GLY A 66 -6.29 0.60 0.95
N ILE A 67 -5.06 0.26 1.29
CA ILE A 67 -4.40 -0.96 0.82
C ILE A 67 -5.14 -2.20 1.34
N PHE A 68 -5.55 -2.20 2.61
CA PHE A 68 -6.35 -3.31 3.16
C PHE A 68 -7.64 -3.52 2.36
N ALA A 69 -8.37 -2.45 2.06
CA ALA A 69 -9.61 -2.55 1.28
C ALA A 69 -9.35 -3.06 -0.15
N VAL A 70 -8.38 -2.48 -0.84
CA VAL A 70 -8.05 -2.85 -2.22
C VAL A 70 -7.54 -4.29 -2.29
N GLU A 71 -6.65 -4.69 -1.40
CA GLU A 71 -6.09 -6.03 -1.39
C GLU A 71 -7.12 -7.11 -1.00
N SER A 72 -8.06 -6.77 -0.13
CA SER A 72 -9.19 -7.67 0.22
C SER A 72 -10.10 -7.90 -0.99
N ILE A 73 -10.44 -6.85 -1.72
CA ILE A 73 -11.26 -6.98 -2.95
C ILE A 73 -10.50 -7.74 -4.05
N VAL A 74 -9.18 -7.59 -4.13
CA VAL A 74 -8.37 -8.37 -5.09
C VAL A 74 -8.42 -9.86 -4.75
N ASP A 75 -8.41 -10.24 -3.47
CA ASP A 75 -8.57 -11.64 -3.07
C ASP A 75 -9.97 -12.18 -3.39
N GLU A 76 -11.01 -11.40 -3.12
CA GLU A 76 -12.39 -11.76 -3.48
C GLU A 76 -12.54 -11.92 -4.99
N LEU A 77 -12.01 -10.99 -5.76
CA LEU A 77 -12.01 -11.04 -7.22
C LEU A 77 -11.26 -12.27 -7.75
N ALA A 78 -10.11 -12.60 -7.17
CA ALA A 78 -9.38 -13.80 -7.53
C ALA A 78 -10.22 -15.07 -7.31
N LYS A 79 -10.92 -15.14 -6.19
CA LYS A 79 -11.82 -16.24 -5.85
C LYS A 79 -12.97 -16.35 -6.85
N GLU A 80 -13.65 -15.24 -7.16
CA GLU A 80 -14.75 -15.23 -8.14
C GLU A 80 -14.30 -15.64 -9.55
N LEU A 81 -13.07 -15.28 -9.92
CA LEU A 81 -12.47 -15.66 -11.19
C LEU A 81 -11.87 -17.08 -11.19
N SER A 82 -11.92 -17.78 -10.06
CA SER A 82 -11.22 -19.06 -9.87
C SER A 82 -9.74 -18.97 -10.27
N MET A 83 -9.10 -17.87 -9.91
CA MET A 83 -7.71 -17.55 -10.20
C MET A 83 -6.89 -17.51 -8.91
N ASP A 84 -5.63 -17.92 -8.99
CA ASP A 84 -4.71 -17.74 -7.89
C ASP A 84 -4.50 -16.24 -7.61
N PRO A 85 -4.62 -15.77 -6.35
CA PRO A 85 -4.50 -14.36 -6.02
C PRO A 85 -3.10 -13.79 -6.27
N SER A 86 -2.05 -14.62 -6.22
CA SER A 86 -0.71 -14.18 -6.60
C SER A 86 -0.61 -13.92 -8.10
N ALA A 87 -1.19 -14.80 -8.91
CA ALA A 87 -1.23 -14.66 -10.36
C ALA A 87 -2.07 -13.45 -10.81
N LEU A 88 -3.19 -13.18 -10.10
CA LEU A 88 -4.00 -11.99 -10.38
C LEU A 88 -3.21 -10.70 -10.08
N ARG A 89 -2.47 -10.67 -8.98
CA ARG A 89 -1.60 -9.55 -8.62
C ARG A 89 -0.48 -9.35 -9.63
N GLU A 90 0.23 -10.40 -9.95
CA GLU A 90 1.32 -10.35 -10.93
C GLU A 90 0.89 -9.78 -12.28
N LYS A 91 -0.31 -10.17 -12.72
CA LYS A 91 -0.88 -9.72 -13.99
C LYS A 91 -1.25 -8.23 -13.99
N ASN A 92 -1.61 -7.67 -12.84
CA ASN A 92 -2.23 -6.35 -12.75
C ASN A 92 -1.37 -5.31 -12.02
N MET A 93 -0.39 -5.72 -11.23
CA MET A 93 0.45 -4.80 -10.47
C MET A 93 1.24 -3.85 -11.37
N VAL A 94 1.52 -2.68 -10.85
CA VAL A 94 2.40 -1.72 -11.49
C VAL A 94 3.84 -2.23 -11.50
N ARG A 95 4.57 -1.90 -12.56
CA ARG A 95 5.99 -2.23 -12.75
C ARG A 95 6.82 -0.98 -13.02
N GLU A 96 8.12 -1.12 -12.94
CA GLU A 96 9.04 -0.07 -13.39
C GLU A 96 8.81 0.25 -14.86
N GLY A 97 8.78 1.55 -15.19
CA GLY A 97 8.47 2.06 -16.52
C GLY A 97 6.99 2.21 -16.85
N ASP A 98 6.09 1.67 -16.03
CA ASP A 98 4.66 1.84 -16.28
C ASP A 98 4.22 3.29 -16.03
N VAL A 99 3.36 3.78 -16.91
CA VAL A 99 2.62 5.03 -16.69
C VAL A 99 1.44 4.74 -15.78
N MET A 100 1.25 5.55 -14.76
CA MET A 100 0.19 5.41 -13.77
C MET A 100 -0.88 6.50 -13.93
N PRO A 101 -1.95 6.28 -14.71
CA PRO A 101 -3.01 7.27 -14.90
C PRO A 101 -3.63 7.72 -13.59
N ALA A 102 -3.80 6.79 -12.64
CA ALA A 102 -4.32 7.07 -11.30
C ALA A 102 -3.36 7.90 -10.42
N TYR A 103 -2.16 8.19 -10.89
CA TYR A 103 -1.17 9.02 -10.20
C TYR A 103 -0.64 10.12 -11.12
N TYR A 104 -1.57 10.91 -11.64
CA TYR A 104 -1.30 12.07 -12.52
C TYR A 104 -0.50 11.73 -13.80
N GLY A 105 -0.55 10.48 -14.26
CA GLY A 105 0.22 10.05 -15.42
C GLY A 105 1.73 9.95 -15.18
N ALA A 106 2.16 9.93 -13.92
CA ALA A 106 3.57 9.77 -13.59
C ALA A 106 4.10 8.42 -14.05
N VAL A 107 5.35 8.41 -14.49
CA VAL A 107 6.08 7.17 -14.79
C VAL A 107 6.61 6.59 -13.49
N ASN A 108 6.39 5.30 -13.29
CA ASN A 108 6.94 4.58 -12.14
C ASN A 108 8.43 4.28 -12.40
N THR A 109 9.29 5.14 -11.92
CA THR A 109 10.74 5.09 -12.21
C THR A 109 11.52 4.06 -11.41
N SER A 110 10.90 3.52 -10.35
CA SER A 110 11.53 2.50 -9.49
C SER A 110 10.45 1.60 -8.90
N CYS A 111 10.52 0.31 -9.17
CA CYS A 111 9.58 -0.68 -8.66
C CYS A 111 10.23 -2.06 -8.58
N ALA A 112 9.97 -2.76 -7.48
CA ALA A 112 10.44 -4.12 -7.26
C ALA A 112 9.32 -5.06 -6.81
N LEU A 113 8.05 -4.67 -7.01
CA LEU A 113 6.89 -5.47 -6.58
C LEU A 113 6.90 -6.88 -7.16
N ASP A 114 7.30 -7.03 -8.42
CA ASP A 114 7.44 -8.32 -9.09
C ASP A 114 8.48 -9.22 -8.41
N ARG A 115 9.63 -8.67 -8.07
CA ARG A 115 10.70 -9.38 -7.35
C ARG A 115 10.29 -9.71 -5.91
N CYS A 116 9.59 -8.79 -5.25
CA CYS A 116 9.03 -9.01 -3.92
C CYS A 116 8.00 -10.14 -3.94
N LEU A 117 7.05 -10.07 -4.88
CA LEU A 117 6.02 -11.09 -5.06
C LEU A 117 6.65 -12.47 -5.27
N LYS A 118 7.57 -12.58 -6.24
CA LYS A 118 8.27 -13.83 -6.52
C LYS A 118 9.03 -14.37 -5.30
N THR A 119 9.75 -13.49 -4.60
CA THR A 119 10.53 -13.90 -3.43
C THR A 119 9.65 -14.44 -2.31
N VAL A 120 8.51 -13.78 -2.05
CA VAL A 120 7.56 -14.23 -1.01
C VAL A 120 6.87 -15.51 -1.44
N HIS A 121 6.44 -15.62 -2.69
CA HIS A 121 5.83 -16.80 -3.27
C HIS A 121 6.74 -18.04 -3.08
N ASP A 122 8.01 -17.93 -3.48
CA ASP A 122 8.99 -19.00 -3.37
C ASP A 122 9.29 -19.36 -1.89
N ARG A 123 9.54 -18.35 -1.04
CA ARG A 123 9.88 -18.58 0.38
C ARG A 123 8.74 -19.14 1.19
N MET A 124 7.52 -18.77 0.87
CA MET A 124 6.33 -19.29 1.53
C MET A 124 5.93 -20.68 1.04
N ASP A 125 6.56 -21.16 -0.05
CA ASP A 125 6.15 -22.40 -0.70
C ASP A 125 4.66 -22.38 -1.05
N TRP A 126 4.29 -21.30 -1.76
CA TRP A 126 2.91 -20.92 -2.02
C TRP A 126 2.12 -22.02 -2.72
N ASP A 127 2.65 -22.56 -3.79
CA ASP A 127 1.97 -23.56 -4.63
C ASP A 127 1.55 -24.82 -3.85
N HIS A 128 2.28 -25.17 -2.78
CA HIS A 128 1.96 -26.31 -1.94
C HIS A 128 1.11 -25.98 -0.72
N LYS A 129 1.02 -24.71 -0.33
CA LYS A 129 0.37 -24.29 0.91
C LYS A 129 -0.94 -23.55 0.72
N TYR A 130 -1.09 -22.88 -0.43
CA TYR A 130 -2.33 -22.18 -0.75
C TYR A 130 -3.38 -23.16 -1.31
N PRO A 131 -4.68 -22.98 -1.04
CA PRO A 131 -5.23 -21.94 -0.14
C PRO A 131 -5.26 -22.36 1.33
N VAL A 132 -5.52 -23.60 1.63
CA VAL A 132 -5.69 -24.11 2.99
C VAL A 132 -5.27 -25.56 3.07
N ARG A 133 -4.62 -25.93 4.16
CA ARG A 133 -4.26 -27.31 4.45
C ARG A 133 -4.73 -27.71 5.84
N GLU A 134 -5.44 -28.81 5.93
CA GLU A 134 -5.72 -29.42 7.20
C GLU A 134 -4.44 -30.05 7.80
N ILE A 135 -4.22 -29.82 9.08
CA ILE A 135 -3.05 -30.33 9.83
C ILE A 135 -3.43 -31.31 10.92
N GLY A 136 -4.68 -31.78 10.92
CA GLY A 136 -5.23 -32.75 11.90
C GLY A 136 -5.86 -32.07 13.13
N ASN A 137 -6.59 -32.84 13.90
CA ASN A 137 -7.27 -32.43 15.13
C ASN A 137 -8.19 -31.17 14.97
N GLY A 138 -8.86 -31.07 13.84
CA GLY A 138 -9.73 -29.92 13.52
C GLY A 138 -8.99 -28.58 13.33
N LYS A 139 -7.66 -28.62 13.15
CA LYS A 139 -6.85 -27.44 12.89
C LYS A 139 -6.56 -27.32 11.41
N VAL A 140 -6.57 -26.08 10.93
CA VAL A 140 -6.20 -25.72 9.56
C VAL A 140 -5.03 -24.74 9.59
N ARG A 141 -4.21 -24.80 8.55
CA ARG A 141 -3.20 -23.79 8.25
C ARG A 141 -3.52 -23.17 6.90
N ALA A 142 -3.64 -21.86 6.88
CA ALA A 142 -3.83 -21.09 5.66
C ALA A 142 -2.65 -20.16 5.43
N VAL A 143 -2.43 -19.81 4.20
CA VAL A 143 -1.52 -18.74 3.79
C VAL A 143 -2.32 -17.70 3.01
N GLY A 144 -1.96 -16.44 3.18
CA GLY A 144 -2.53 -15.32 2.46
C GLY A 144 -1.42 -14.39 1.98
N MET A 145 -1.73 -13.53 1.04
CA MET A 145 -0.80 -12.59 0.45
C MET A 145 -1.47 -11.22 0.33
N GLY A 146 -0.71 -10.18 0.60
CA GLY A 146 -1.09 -8.81 0.34
C GLY A 146 0.13 -8.04 -0.16
N MET A 147 -0.10 -7.04 -1.02
CA MET A 147 0.95 -6.15 -1.49
C MET A 147 0.76 -4.77 -0.91
N ALA A 148 1.86 -4.07 -0.70
CA ALA A 148 1.85 -2.68 -0.28
C ALA A 148 2.94 -1.91 -1.02
N MET A 149 2.64 -0.65 -1.31
CA MET A 149 3.58 0.29 -1.89
C MET A 149 3.42 1.62 -1.15
N GLN A 150 4.53 2.20 -0.74
CA GLN A 150 4.53 3.49 -0.06
C GLN A 150 5.61 4.36 -0.66
N GLY A 151 5.26 5.55 -1.10
CA GLY A 151 6.23 6.57 -1.46
C GLY A 151 6.97 7.07 -0.21
N SER A 152 8.28 7.28 -0.34
CA SER A 152 9.09 7.90 0.71
C SER A 152 9.25 9.37 0.41
N GLY A 153 8.87 10.22 1.36
CA GLY A 153 8.94 11.67 1.20
C GLY A 153 7.84 12.26 0.32
N ILE A 154 7.81 13.57 0.30
CA ILE A 154 6.95 14.37 -0.57
C ILE A 154 7.86 15.18 -1.47
N ASP A 155 7.78 14.94 -2.76
CA ASP A 155 8.59 15.62 -3.76
C ASP A 155 8.40 17.15 -3.66
N HIS A 156 9.51 17.87 -3.73
CA HIS A 156 9.59 19.32 -3.56
C HIS A 156 9.17 19.88 -2.18
N VAL A 157 8.85 19.04 -1.20
CA VAL A 157 8.45 19.46 0.15
C VAL A 157 9.44 18.95 1.19
N ASP A 158 9.72 17.66 1.17
CA ASP A 158 10.61 17.05 2.14
C ASP A 158 12.09 17.30 1.77
N VAL A 159 12.85 17.80 2.72
CA VAL A 159 14.28 18.08 2.56
C VAL A 159 15.05 17.33 3.63
N GLY A 160 15.99 16.51 3.20
CA GLY A 160 16.95 15.88 4.09
C GLY A 160 18.27 16.64 4.11
N SER A 161 18.88 16.76 5.26
CA SER A 161 20.24 17.30 5.39
C SER A 161 21.09 16.47 6.35
N ALA A 162 22.39 16.49 6.14
CA ALA A 162 23.33 15.85 7.03
C ALA A 162 24.56 16.73 7.24
N THR A 163 25.03 16.84 8.47
CA THR A 163 26.27 17.47 8.82
C THR A 163 27.21 16.43 9.40
N LEU A 164 28.42 16.36 8.89
CA LEU A 164 29.47 15.50 9.42
C LEU A 164 30.59 16.35 10.01
N LYS A 165 30.87 16.16 11.29
CA LYS A 165 32.06 16.73 11.94
C LYS A 165 33.08 15.62 12.13
N ILE A 166 34.31 15.86 11.71
CA ILE A 166 35.48 15.05 12.04
C ILE A 166 36.16 15.70 13.23
N ASN A 167 36.29 14.98 14.32
CA ASN A 167 36.91 15.47 15.57
C ASN A 167 38.43 15.22 15.51
N ASP A 168 39.18 15.95 16.31
CA ASP A 168 40.65 15.86 16.36
C ASP A 168 41.15 14.50 16.86
N ASP A 169 40.30 13.75 17.58
CA ASP A 169 40.54 12.38 18.05
C ASP A 169 40.26 11.31 16.99
N GLY A 170 39.84 11.71 15.80
CA GLY A 170 39.52 10.83 14.67
C GLY A 170 38.11 10.24 14.67
N PHE A 171 37.29 10.59 15.68
CA PHE A 171 35.88 10.19 15.69
C PHE A 171 35.01 11.07 14.77
N TYR A 172 33.91 10.50 14.27
CA TYR A 172 32.93 11.21 13.46
C TYR A 172 31.67 11.51 14.30
N THR A 173 31.14 12.71 14.14
CA THR A 173 29.86 13.10 14.72
C THR A 173 28.91 13.42 13.57
N PRO A 174 28.10 12.44 13.09
CA PRO A 174 27.08 12.72 12.10
C PRO A 174 25.83 13.28 12.81
N VAL A 175 25.23 14.30 12.21
CA VAL A 175 23.90 14.81 12.54
C VAL A 175 23.08 14.83 11.26
N SER A 176 21.97 14.12 11.25
CA SER A 176 21.04 14.10 10.12
C SER A 176 19.67 14.65 10.53
N TYR A 177 19.04 15.36 9.62
CA TYR A 177 17.68 15.89 9.76
C TYR A 177 16.88 15.44 8.54
N THR A 178 15.67 14.91 8.77
CA THR A 178 14.71 14.53 7.75
C THR A 178 13.34 15.03 8.14
#